data_f8e9696fb6aa837a9357595e033aeaf7
#
_entry.id   f8e9696fb6aa837a9357595e033aeaf7
#
_cell.length_a   1.000
_cell.length_b   1.000
_cell.length_c   1.000
_cell.angle_alpha   90.00
_cell.angle_beta   90.00
_cell.angle_gamma   90.00
#
_symmetry.space_group_name_H-M   'P 1'
#
loop_
_entity.id
_entity.type
_entity.pdbx_description
1 polymer ?
#
loop_
_entity_poly.entity_id
_entity_poly.type
_entity_poly.pdbx_seq_one_letter_code
_entity_poly.pdbx_strand_id
1 'polypeptide(L)'
;MAFSCLALLFWAPSLQAHPHSWIEMKTHIEGESGLITGLSMEWSFDAMTSMYMLDGEDIAAESEEETFKKLASSVIDNMMYEHYFTYFYDGETPIKYAIAENAKFKRDKAKLVMTFDLPLSKPKAVTRDTLRLLIFDPSYFVDMSWDS
;
A
#
# COMPACT_ATOMS: atom_id res chain seq x y z
N MET A 1 -42.33 -48.73 -9.35
CA MET A 1 -41.21 -48.01 -9.95
C MET A 1 -40.88 -46.84 -9.04
N ALA A 2 -39.82 -46.97 -8.23
CA ALA A 2 -39.40 -45.94 -7.30
C ALA A 2 -38.31 -45.12 -7.96
N PHE A 3 -38.56 -43.82 -8.19
CA PHE A 3 -37.57 -42.86 -8.68
C PHE A 3 -36.75 -42.37 -7.48
N SER A 4 -35.50 -42.84 -7.40
CA SER A 4 -34.54 -42.39 -6.41
C SER A 4 -33.88 -41.10 -6.92
N CYS A 5 -34.30 -39.93 -6.40
CA CYS A 5 -33.63 -38.67 -6.64
C CYS A 5 -32.31 -38.62 -5.85
N LEU A 6 -31.21 -38.86 -6.54
CA LEU A 6 -29.87 -38.69 -6.02
C LEU A 6 -29.55 -37.19 -5.95
N ALA A 7 -29.70 -36.59 -4.77
CA ALA A 7 -29.31 -35.22 -4.51
C ALA A 7 -27.78 -35.14 -4.45
N LEU A 8 -27.17 -34.69 -5.55
CA LEU A 8 -25.76 -34.30 -5.60
C LEU A 8 -25.58 -32.97 -4.80
N LEU A 9 -25.18 -33.08 -3.56
CA LEU A 9 -24.67 -31.94 -2.78
C LEU A 9 -23.38 -31.47 -3.43
N PHE A 10 -23.49 -30.40 -4.21
CA PHE A 10 -22.33 -29.64 -4.67
C PHE A 10 -21.67 -29.01 -3.45
N TRP A 11 -20.61 -29.63 -2.96
CA TRP A 11 -19.68 -29.02 -2.04
C TRP A 11 -18.87 -28.02 -2.84
N ALA A 12 -19.34 -26.77 -2.91
CA ALA A 12 -18.53 -25.68 -3.44
C ALA A 12 -17.41 -25.43 -2.42
N PRO A 13 -16.12 -25.64 -2.77
CA PRO A 13 -15.05 -25.14 -1.92
C PRO A 13 -15.19 -23.64 -1.83
N SER A 14 -15.16 -23.09 -0.61
CA SER A 14 -15.04 -21.66 -0.41
C SER A 14 -13.72 -21.23 -1.05
N LEU A 15 -13.80 -20.55 -2.17
CA LEU A 15 -12.66 -19.83 -2.75
C LEU A 15 -12.32 -18.72 -1.75
N GLN A 16 -11.40 -19.00 -0.84
CA GLN A 16 -10.76 -17.95 -0.06
C GLN A 16 -9.88 -17.18 -1.04
N ALA A 17 -10.28 -15.95 -1.34
CA ALA A 17 -9.38 -14.99 -1.96
C ALA A 17 -8.30 -14.67 -0.94
N HIS A 18 -7.17 -15.36 -1.03
CA HIS A 18 -5.99 -15.02 -0.25
C HIS A 18 -5.43 -13.72 -0.80
N PRO A 19 -4.88 -12.81 0.05
CA PRO A 19 -4.16 -11.66 -0.47
C PRO A 19 -3.03 -12.14 -1.39
N HIS A 20 -2.86 -11.42 -2.50
CA HIS A 20 -1.83 -11.75 -3.50
C HIS A 20 -0.50 -11.04 -3.23
N SER A 21 -0.48 -10.13 -2.26
CA SER A 21 0.69 -9.34 -1.88
C SER A 21 0.62 -8.99 -0.40
N TRP A 22 1.77 -8.96 0.26
CA TRP A 22 1.91 -8.55 1.66
C TRP A 22 2.87 -7.38 1.74
N ILE A 23 2.44 -6.33 2.46
CA ILE A 23 3.24 -5.13 2.71
C ILE A 23 3.37 -4.91 4.21
N GLU A 24 4.61 -4.91 4.70
CA GLU A 24 4.94 -4.42 6.04
C GLU A 24 5.24 -2.92 5.92
N MET A 25 4.59 -2.09 6.72
CA MET A 25 4.68 -0.66 6.56
C MET A 25 5.10 0.06 7.83
N LYS A 26 5.84 1.17 7.64
CA LYS A 26 6.08 2.19 8.65
C LYS A 26 5.55 3.52 8.16
N THR A 27 4.99 4.30 9.07
CA THR A 27 4.51 5.64 8.76
C THR A 27 5.02 6.61 9.82
N HIS A 28 5.64 7.68 9.37
CA HIS A 28 6.01 8.80 10.20
C HIS A 28 5.08 9.97 9.91
N ILE A 29 4.52 10.55 10.96
CA ILE A 29 3.69 11.75 10.84
C ILE A 29 4.63 12.96 10.81
N GLU A 30 4.63 13.66 9.69
CA GLU A 30 5.41 14.87 9.51
C GLU A 30 4.63 16.08 10.03
N GLY A 31 5.33 16.96 10.75
CA GLY A 31 4.67 18.14 11.30
C GLY A 31 5.63 19.23 11.71
N GLU A 32 5.09 20.44 11.75
CA GLU A 32 5.81 21.63 12.18
C GLU A 32 4.87 22.56 12.95
N SER A 33 5.38 23.15 14.05
CA SER A 33 4.67 24.16 14.82
C SER A 33 3.25 23.75 15.29
N GLY A 34 3.07 22.45 15.60
CA GLY A 34 1.76 21.90 16.04
C GLY A 34 0.78 21.61 14.91
N LEU A 35 1.25 21.65 13.67
CA LEU A 35 0.50 21.26 12.48
C LEU A 35 1.07 19.97 11.89
N ILE A 36 0.21 19.06 11.48
CA ILE A 36 0.59 17.94 10.62
C ILE A 36 0.65 18.45 9.19
N THR A 37 1.77 18.20 8.52
CA THR A 37 2.03 18.65 7.15
C THR A 37 1.99 17.52 6.13
N GLY A 38 2.21 16.28 6.58
CA GLY A 38 2.26 15.11 5.70
C GLY A 38 2.52 13.82 6.44
N LEU A 39 2.75 12.78 5.68
CA LEU A 39 3.16 11.46 6.12
C LEU A 39 4.39 11.05 5.31
N SER A 40 5.39 10.46 5.96
CA SER A 40 6.50 9.78 5.28
C SER A 40 6.31 8.28 5.44
N MET A 41 6.32 7.56 4.33
CA MET A 41 5.97 6.15 4.24
C MET A 41 7.18 5.29 3.92
N GLU A 42 7.31 4.14 4.58
CA GLU A 42 8.22 3.07 4.20
C GLU A 42 7.42 1.77 4.10
N TRP A 43 7.38 1.17 2.91
CA TRP A 43 6.64 -0.05 2.60
C TRP A 43 7.57 -1.15 2.11
N SER A 44 7.63 -2.23 2.85
CA SER A 44 8.42 -3.41 2.54
C SER A 44 7.52 -4.47 1.91
N PHE A 45 7.73 -4.75 0.64
CA PHE A 45 7.00 -5.76 -0.10
C PHE A 45 7.56 -7.16 0.20
N ASP A 46 6.69 -8.16 0.26
CA ASP A 46 7.14 -9.53 0.40
C ASP A 46 8.02 -9.98 -0.78
N ALA A 47 8.76 -11.10 -0.59
CA ALA A 47 9.74 -11.55 -1.58
C ALA A 47 9.10 -11.96 -2.92
N MET A 48 7.88 -12.50 -2.88
CA MET A 48 7.20 -12.93 -4.11
C MET A 48 6.70 -11.73 -4.90
N THR A 49 6.06 -10.76 -4.25
CA THR A 49 5.65 -9.50 -4.86
C THR A 49 6.86 -8.75 -5.42
N SER A 50 7.96 -8.68 -4.67
CA SER A 50 9.20 -8.04 -5.11
C SER A 50 9.78 -8.71 -6.37
N MET A 51 9.74 -10.03 -6.44
CA MET A 51 10.18 -10.78 -7.62
C MET A 51 9.29 -10.46 -8.83
N TYR A 52 7.96 -10.41 -8.66
CA TYR A 52 7.04 -10.03 -9.74
C TYR A 52 7.26 -8.61 -10.23
N MET A 53 7.52 -7.67 -9.33
CA MET A 53 7.78 -6.27 -9.70
C MET A 53 9.07 -6.11 -10.51
N LEU A 54 10.02 -7.03 -10.37
CA LEU A 54 11.30 -7.02 -11.07
C LEU A 54 11.32 -7.95 -12.30
N ASP A 55 10.24 -8.70 -12.55
CA ASP A 55 10.19 -9.64 -13.68
C ASP A 55 10.22 -8.88 -15.02
N GLY A 56 11.24 -9.18 -15.83
CA GLY A 56 11.48 -8.51 -17.10
C GLY A 56 12.17 -7.16 -17.02
N GLU A 57 12.49 -6.66 -15.82
CA GLU A 57 13.20 -5.41 -15.64
C GLU A 57 14.72 -5.57 -15.71
N ASP A 58 15.42 -4.56 -16.22
CA ASP A 58 16.88 -4.52 -16.24
C ASP A 58 17.40 -4.10 -14.86
N ILE A 59 17.91 -5.09 -14.12
CA ILE A 59 18.46 -4.94 -12.76
C ILE A 59 19.98 -5.11 -12.72
N ALA A 60 20.67 -4.94 -13.87
CA ALA A 60 22.12 -4.85 -13.86
C ALA A 60 22.57 -3.63 -13.01
N ALA A 61 23.74 -3.73 -12.38
CA ALA A 61 24.19 -2.73 -11.42
C ALA A 61 24.24 -1.30 -12.01
N GLU A 62 24.53 -1.18 -13.30
CA GLU A 62 24.54 0.09 -14.03
C GLU A 62 23.16 0.66 -14.35
N SER A 63 22.12 -0.18 -14.38
CA SER A 63 20.74 0.17 -14.76
C SER A 63 19.78 0.19 -13.57
N GLU A 64 20.13 -0.40 -12.44
CA GLU A 64 19.23 -0.62 -11.29
C GLU A 64 18.62 0.67 -10.78
N GLU A 65 19.40 1.74 -10.66
CA GLU A 65 18.91 3.03 -10.14
C GLU A 65 17.82 3.63 -11.04
N GLU A 66 18.03 3.61 -12.36
CA GLU A 66 17.06 4.13 -13.32
C GLU A 66 15.82 3.23 -13.38
N THR A 67 15.97 1.93 -13.31
CA THR A 67 14.89 0.96 -13.24
C THR A 67 14.05 1.17 -12.00
N PHE A 68 14.67 1.32 -10.83
CA PHE A 68 13.95 1.57 -9.57
C PHE A 68 13.23 2.91 -9.56
N LYS A 69 13.79 3.93 -10.18
CA LYS A 69 13.13 5.23 -10.34
C LYS A 69 11.88 5.13 -11.21
N LYS A 70 11.95 4.45 -12.36
CA LYS A 70 10.79 4.22 -13.22
C LYS A 70 9.71 3.39 -12.53
N LEU A 71 10.12 2.33 -11.84
CA LEU A 71 9.22 1.48 -11.08
C LEU A 71 8.51 2.26 -9.98
N ALA A 72 9.23 3.09 -9.21
CA ALA A 72 8.65 3.92 -8.16
C ALA A 72 7.61 4.91 -8.71
N SER A 73 7.91 5.57 -9.83
CA SER A 73 6.97 6.47 -10.49
C SER A 73 5.70 5.73 -10.92
N SER A 74 5.85 4.58 -11.57
CA SER A 74 4.70 3.78 -12.02
C SER A 74 3.81 3.30 -10.87
N VAL A 75 4.42 2.87 -9.77
CA VAL A 75 3.67 2.43 -8.58
C VAL A 75 2.92 3.60 -7.96
N ILE A 76 3.54 4.76 -7.78
CA ILE A 76 2.90 5.96 -7.23
C ILE A 76 1.73 6.42 -8.10
N ASP A 77 1.92 6.44 -9.42
CA ASP A 77 0.86 6.84 -10.35
C ASP A 77 -0.37 5.93 -10.25
N ASN A 78 -0.15 4.62 -10.11
CA ASN A 78 -1.24 3.66 -9.93
C ASN A 78 -1.90 3.81 -8.55
N MET A 79 -1.12 4.01 -7.49
CA MET A 79 -1.63 4.15 -6.13
C MET A 79 -2.45 5.42 -5.92
N MET A 80 -2.22 6.46 -6.72
CA MET A 80 -3.00 7.70 -6.67
C MET A 80 -4.50 7.45 -6.84
N TYR A 81 -4.90 6.54 -7.72
CA TYR A 81 -6.30 6.20 -7.96
C TYR A 81 -6.95 5.47 -6.78
N GLU A 82 -6.15 4.84 -5.94
CA GLU A 82 -6.55 4.12 -4.73
C GLU A 82 -6.29 4.94 -3.45
N HIS A 83 -6.19 6.27 -3.57
CA HIS A 83 -5.85 7.18 -2.46
C HIS A 83 -4.59 6.77 -1.69
N TYR A 84 -3.61 6.17 -2.36
CA TYR A 84 -2.40 5.62 -1.76
C TYR A 84 -2.69 4.61 -0.64
N PHE A 85 -3.84 3.90 -0.69
CA PHE A 85 -4.36 3.02 0.36
C PHE A 85 -4.43 3.69 1.75
N THR A 86 -4.38 5.01 1.80
CA THR A 86 -4.19 5.79 3.02
C THR A 86 -5.38 6.72 3.22
N TYR A 87 -6.11 6.52 4.32
CA TYR A 87 -7.33 7.25 4.64
C TYR A 87 -7.15 8.01 5.94
N PHE A 88 -7.12 9.33 5.88
CA PHE A 88 -6.91 10.19 7.03
C PHE A 88 -8.14 11.06 7.27
N TYR A 89 -8.61 11.11 8.51
CA TYR A 89 -9.83 11.80 8.89
C TYR A 89 -9.62 12.68 10.12
N ASP A 90 -10.41 13.76 10.18
CA ASP A 90 -10.70 14.51 11.41
C ASP A 90 -12.19 14.34 11.73
N GLY A 91 -12.51 13.52 12.71
CA GLY A 91 -13.86 13.01 12.91
C GLY A 91 -14.33 12.23 11.68
N GLU A 92 -15.40 12.69 11.05
CA GLU A 92 -15.94 12.12 9.81
C GLU A 92 -15.46 12.88 8.55
N THR A 93 -14.65 13.92 8.70
CA THR A 93 -14.19 14.76 7.58
C THR A 93 -12.89 14.21 7.03
N PRO A 94 -12.83 13.81 5.74
CA PRO A 94 -11.59 13.34 5.14
C PRO A 94 -10.59 14.48 4.97
N ILE A 95 -9.34 14.21 5.32
CA ILE A 95 -8.18 15.08 5.10
C ILE A 95 -7.57 14.70 3.76
N LYS A 96 -7.40 15.69 2.88
CA LYS A 96 -6.91 15.48 1.52
C LYS A 96 -5.40 15.56 1.44
N TYR A 97 -4.83 14.74 0.58
CA TYR A 97 -3.43 14.74 0.21
C TYR A 97 -3.17 15.61 -1.03
N ALA A 98 -1.94 16.06 -1.17
CA ALA A 98 -1.35 16.44 -2.44
C ALA A 98 -0.86 15.18 -3.18
N ILE A 99 -0.20 15.35 -4.31
CA ILE A 99 0.43 14.23 -5.03
C ILE A 99 1.63 13.75 -4.21
N ALA A 100 1.77 12.43 -4.09
CA ALA A 100 2.92 11.83 -3.43
C ALA A 100 4.21 12.18 -4.17
N GLU A 101 5.29 12.37 -3.42
CA GLU A 101 6.57 12.78 -3.94
C GLU A 101 7.73 11.99 -3.33
N ASN A 102 8.94 12.20 -3.84
CA ASN A 102 10.16 11.55 -3.36
C ASN A 102 10.14 10.01 -3.37
N ALA A 103 9.31 9.41 -4.24
CA ALA A 103 9.19 7.97 -4.32
C ALA A 103 10.50 7.31 -4.78
N LYS A 104 10.93 6.30 -4.03
CA LYS A 104 12.17 5.55 -4.30
C LYS A 104 11.99 4.10 -3.93
N PHE A 105 12.60 3.21 -4.71
CA PHE A 105 12.84 1.84 -4.31
C PHE A 105 14.27 1.63 -3.85
N LYS A 106 14.44 0.75 -2.90
CA LYS A 106 15.72 0.14 -2.53
C LYS A 106 15.54 -1.36 -2.39
N ARG A 107 16.59 -2.12 -2.62
CA ARG A 107 16.60 -3.56 -2.35
C ARG A 107 17.03 -3.81 -0.92
N ASP A 108 16.28 -4.66 -0.22
CA ASP A 108 16.69 -5.26 1.05
C ASP A 108 16.59 -6.78 0.92
N LYS A 109 17.73 -7.44 0.62
CA LYS A 109 17.82 -8.88 0.35
C LYS A 109 16.88 -9.29 -0.81
N ALA A 110 15.85 -10.09 -0.51
CA ALA A 110 14.86 -10.55 -1.47
C ALA A 110 13.63 -9.62 -1.57
N LYS A 111 13.57 -8.59 -0.73
CA LYS A 111 12.45 -7.64 -0.67
C LYS A 111 12.80 -6.32 -1.37
N LEU A 112 11.81 -5.68 -1.95
CA LEU A 112 11.85 -4.27 -2.32
C LEU A 112 11.25 -3.44 -1.20
N VAL A 113 11.89 -2.33 -0.90
CA VAL A 113 11.39 -1.35 0.06
C VAL A 113 11.16 -0.04 -0.67
N MET A 114 9.93 0.43 -0.64
CA MET A 114 9.53 1.72 -1.20
C MET A 114 9.45 2.77 -0.11
N THR A 115 10.03 3.93 -0.35
CA THR A 115 9.81 5.12 0.48
C THR A 115 9.17 6.20 -0.37
N PHE A 116 8.26 6.96 0.21
CA PHE A 116 7.63 8.11 -0.44
C PHE A 116 7.05 9.06 0.60
N ASP A 117 6.88 10.32 0.22
CA ASP A 117 6.24 11.33 1.04
C ASP A 117 4.82 11.58 0.52
N LEU A 118 3.87 11.74 1.44
CA LEU A 118 2.48 12.02 1.15
C LEU A 118 2.07 13.32 1.86
N PRO A 119 2.32 14.49 1.23
CA PRO A 119 1.98 15.77 1.82
C PRO A 119 0.47 15.95 1.96
N LEU A 120 0.02 16.59 3.02
CA LEU A 120 -1.36 17.05 3.10
C LEU A 120 -1.58 18.22 2.14
N SER A 121 -2.76 18.29 1.49
CA SER A 121 -3.12 19.42 0.65
C SER A 121 -3.20 20.75 1.42
N LYS A 122 -3.44 20.67 2.74
CA LYS A 122 -3.39 21.77 3.69
C LYS A 122 -2.92 21.24 5.04
N PRO A 123 -1.99 21.91 5.71
CA PRO A 123 -1.58 21.53 7.07
C PRO A 123 -2.78 21.42 8.01
N LYS A 124 -2.74 20.43 8.90
CA LYS A 124 -3.82 20.12 9.82
C LYS A 124 -3.37 20.32 11.26
N ALA A 125 -4.09 21.14 12.02
CA ALA A 125 -3.81 21.30 13.44
C ALA A 125 -4.04 19.97 14.19
N VAL A 126 -3.13 19.65 15.12
CA VAL A 126 -3.31 18.50 16.01
C VAL A 126 -4.40 18.88 17.02
N THR A 127 -5.60 18.36 16.78
CA THR A 127 -6.71 18.46 17.71
C THR A 127 -6.82 17.16 18.49
N ARG A 128 -7.17 17.23 19.77
CA ARG A 128 -7.25 16.03 20.61
C ARG A 128 -8.39 15.13 20.13
N ASP A 129 -8.10 13.84 20.01
CA ASP A 129 -9.06 12.73 19.97
C ASP A 129 -9.94 12.57 18.72
N THR A 130 -9.67 13.29 17.61
CA THR A 130 -10.49 13.20 16.41
C THR A 130 -9.74 12.72 15.16
N LEU A 131 -8.39 12.73 15.18
CA LEU A 131 -7.60 12.30 14.04
C LEU A 131 -7.51 10.77 13.97
N ARG A 132 -7.83 10.22 12.81
CA ARG A 132 -7.81 8.78 12.54
C ARG A 132 -7.11 8.50 11.22
N LEU A 133 -6.03 7.75 11.27
CA LEU A 133 -5.29 7.27 10.10
C LEU A 133 -5.56 5.78 9.92
N LEU A 134 -6.00 5.40 8.72
CA LEU A 134 -6.22 4.02 8.30
C LEU A 134 -5.41 3.77 7.04
N ILE A 135 -4.71 2.65 6.98
CA ILE A 135 -3.96 2.24 5.80
C ILE A 135 -4.36 0.79 5.50
N PHE A 136 -5.03 0.58 4.36
CA PHE A 136 -5.51 -0.73 3.96
C PHE A 136 -5.95 -0.72 2.49
N ASP A 137 -5.95 -1.87 1.86
CA ASP A 137 -6.55 -2.09 0.56
C ASP A 137 -8.02 -2.53 0.72
N PRO A 138 -9.01 -1.72 0.29
CA PRO A 138 -10.42 -2.08 0.40
C PRO A 138 -10.83 -3.27 -0.47
N SER A 139 -10.01 -3.65 -1.46
CA SER A 139 -10.24 -4.82 -2.31
C SER A 139 -9.75 -6.12 -1.69
N TYR A 140 -9.00 -6.06 -0.59
CA TYR A 140 -8.33 -7.20 0.06
C TYR A 140 -7.34 -7.95 -0.85
N PHE A 141 -6.89 -7.33 -1.92
CA PHE A 141 -5.87 -7.90 -2.80
C PHE A 141 -4.47 -7.80 -2.18
N VAL A 142 -4.24 -6.73 -1.44
CA VAL A 142 -3.00 -6.47 -0.69
C VAL A 142 -3.29 -6.53 0.81
N ASP A 143 -2.55 -7.37 1.53
CA ASP A 143 -2.53 -7.35 3.00
C ASP A 143 -1.49 -6.34 3.47
N MET A 144 -1.91 -5.38 4.27
CA MET A 144 -1.08 -4.29 4.76
C MET A 144 -1.03 -4.34 6.29
N SER A 145 0.16 -4.51 6.84
CA SER A 145 0.37 -4.58 8.29
C SER A 145 1.44 -3.59 8.76
N TRP A 146 1.28 -3.10 9.99
CA TRP A 146 2.31 -2.30 10.64
C TRP A 146 3.50 -3.17 11.00
N ASP A 147 4.71 -2.69 10.73
CA ASP A 147 5.94 -3.31 11.22
C ASP A 147 5.97 -3.18 12.76
N SER A 148 6.28 -4.29 13.44
CA SER A 148 6.24 -4.43 14.91
C SER A 148 7.54 -4.01 15.59
#